data_e60cd17942fdb37de28d3942f3609eaa
#
_entry.id   e60cd17942fdb37de28d3942f3609eaa
#
_cell.length_a   1.000
_cell.length_b   1.000
_cell.length_c   1.000
_cell.angle_alpha   90.00
_cell.angle_beta   90.00
_cell.angle_gamma   90.00
#
_symmetry.space_group_name_H-M   'P 1'
#
loop_
_entity.id
_entity.type
_entity.pdbx_description
1 polymer ?
#
loop_
_entity_poly.entity_id
_entity_poly.type
_entity_poly.pdbx_seq_one_letter_code
_entity_poly.pdbx_strand_id
1 'polypeptide(L)'
;SILILSLLEKRDMYGYQITQELKKQSENIFELKEGTLYPMLHGLENESAIASYWFDADNGKRRKYYQITPLGKKLLIEKKREWKTYSNAVNTIIGSVSSITAFRGACYE
;
A
#
# COMPACT_ATOMS: atom_id res chain seq x y z
N SER A 1 3.04 -6.02 2.73
CA SER A 1 1.89 -5.45 2.01
C SER A 1 2.32 -4.36 1.04
N ILE A 2 1.91 -4.50 -0.19
CA ILE A 2 2.25 -3.52 -1.23
C ILE A 2 1.69 -2.14 -0.90
N LEU A 3 0.53 -2.07 -0.29
CA LEU A 3 -0.11 -0.79 0.03
C LEU A 3 0.66 -0.02 1.10
N ILE A 4 1.02 -0.67 2.18
CA ILE A 4 1.76 -0.03 3.26
C ILE A 4 3.14 0.42 2.78
N LEU A 5 3.85 -0.45 2.06
CA LEU A 5 5.17 -0.10 1.53
C LEU A 5 5.08 1.08 0.56
N SER A 6 4.03 1.13 -0.26
CA SER A 6 3.84 2.24 -1.20
C SER A 6 3.62 3.57 -0.49
N LEU A 7 2.87 3.56 0.61
CA LEU A 7 2.68 4.77 1.40
C LEU A 7 3.98 5.22 2.04
N LEU A 8 4.72 4.28 2.63
CA LEU A 8 5.96 4.60 3.34
C LEU A 8 7.09 4.98 2.39
N GLU A 9 7.01 4.59 1.12
CA GLU A 9 7.98 5.03 0.12
C GLU A 9 7.95 6.55 -0.06
N LYS A 10 6.78 7.15 0.11
CA LYS A 10 6.61 8.59 -0.07
C LYS A 10 7.09 9.38 1.14
N ARG A 11 6.81 8.90 2.33
CA ARG A 11 7.27 9.52 3.57
C ARG A 11 7.05 8.59 4.75
N ASP A 12 7.76 8.86 5.84
CA ASP A 12 7.56 8.13 7.09
C ASP A 12 6.20 8.50 7.67
N MET A 13 5.55 7.52 8.30
CA MET A 13 4.24 7.74 8.90
C MET A 13 4.10 6.93 10.18
N TYR A 14 3.29 7.44 11.11
CA TYR A 14 2.87 6.63 12.25
C TYR A 14 1.55 5.94 11.91
N GLY A 15 1.17 4.97 12.75
CA GLY A 15 0.05 4.07 12.43
C GLY A 15 -1.24 4.77 12.00
N TYR A 16 -1.67 5.78 12.76
CA TYR A 16 -2.90 6.48 12.43
C TYR A 16 -2.81 7.17 11.07
N GLN A 17 -1.66 7.77 10.76
CA GLN A 17 -1.46 8.39 9.44
C GLN A 17 -1.57 7.39 8.31
N ILE A 18 -1.04 6.18 8.53
CA ILE A 18 -1.14 5.12 7.51
C ILE A 18 -2.60 4.79 7.24
N THR A 19 -3.41 4.61 8.29
CA THR A 19 -4.82 4.31 8.10
C THR A 19 -5.56 5.44 7.38
N GLN A 20 -5.25 6.68 7.74
CA GLN A 20 -5.91 7.85 7.13
C GLN A 20 -5.50 8.04 5.68
N GLU A 21 -4.22 7.89 5.36
CA GLU A 21 -3.75 8.01 3.98
C GLU A 21 -4.31 6.90 3.10
N LEU A 22 -4.36 5.69 3.64
CA LEU A 22 -4.92 4.56 2.89
C LEU A 22 -6.38 4.82 2.53
N LYS A 23 -7.15 5.29 3.50
CA LYS A 23 -8.56 5.59 3.30
C LYS A 23 -8.74 6.73 2.29
N LYS A 24 -7.96 7.80 2.47
CA LYS A 24 -8.02 8.97 1.61
C LYS A 24 -7.65 8.66 0.17
N GLN A 25 -6.50 8.01 -0.04
CA GLN A 25 -6.00 7.73 -1.39
C GLN A 25 -6.83 6.70 -2.13
N SER A 26 -7.53 5.83 -1.42
CA SER A 26 -8.40 4.84 -2.03
C SER A 26 -9.84 5.30 -2.16
N GLU A 27 -10.12 6.56 -1.84
CA GLU A 27 -11.47 7.12 -1.85
C GLU A 27 -12.43 6.26 -1.02
N ASN A 28 -11.98 5.91 0.19
CA ASN A 28 -12.72 5.13 1.18
C ASN A 28 -12.94 3.65 0.82
N ILE A 29 -12.28 3.16 -0.22
CA ILE A 29 -12.38 1.74 -0.58
C ILE A 29 -11.64 0.87 0.43
N PHE A 30 -10.43 1.30 0.85
CA PHE A 30 -9.67 0.56 1.83
C PHE A 30 -9.75 1.26 3.19
N GLU A 31 -10.32 0.56 4.15
CA GLU A 31 -10.44 1.06 5.50
C GLU A 31 -9.80 0.05 6.43
N LEU A 32 -8.60 0.35 6.88
CA LEU A 32 -7.81 -0.56 7.69
C LEU A 32 -7.85 -0.11 9.14
N LYS A 33 -8.27 -1.01 10.02
CA LYS A 33 -8.34 -0.72 11.45
C LYS A 33 -7.03 -1.11 12.13
N GLU A 34 -6.80 -0.51 13.30
CA GLU A 34 -5.57 -0.75 14.05
C GLU A 34 -5.33 -2.23 14.35
N GLY A 35 -6.39 -2.98 14.66
CA GLY A 35 -6.27 -4.41 14.94
C GLY A 35 -5.77 -5.21 13.76
N THR A 36 -5.92 -4.69 12.54
CA THR A 36 -5.39 -5.34 11.35
C THR A 36 -4.04 -4.73 10.96
N LEU A 37 -3.92 -3.42 11.12
CA LEU A 37 -2.71 -2.70 10.74
C LEU A 37 -1.46 -3.15 11.50
N TYR A 38 -1.54 -3.19 12.83
CA TYR A 38 -0.34 -3.46 13.63
C TYR A 38 0.27 -4.83 13.41
N PRO A 39 -0.51 -5.92 13.26
CA PRO A 39 0.09 -7.20 12.87
C PRO A 39 0.81 -7.13 11.52
N MET A 40 0.27 -6.37 10.57
CA MET A 40 0.92 -6.20 9.26
C MET A 40 2.24 -5.45 9.40
N LEU A 41 2.26 -4.39 10.22
CA LEU A 41 3.48 -3.63 10.46
C LEU A 41 4.52 -4.50 11.16
N HIS A 42 4.12 -5.29 12.15
CA HIS A 42 5.05 -6.20 12.82
C HIS A 42 5.63 -7.22 11.85
N GLY A 43 4.83 -7.74 10.94
CA GLY A 43 5.30 -8.67 9.91
C GLY A 43 6.35 -8.03 9.03
N LEU A 44 6.10 -6.80 8.59
CA LEU A 44 7.05 -6.07 7.74
C LEU A 44 8.34 -5.73 8.49
N GLU A 45 8.25 -5.40 9.78
CA GLU A 45 9.44 -5.18 10.61
C GLU A 45 10.25 -6.47 10.74
N ASN A 46 9.58 -7.60 10.96
CA ASN A 46 10.24 -8.89 11.08
C ASN A 46 10.95 -9.29 9.80
N GLU A 47 10.43 -8.86 8.65
CA GLU A 47 11.08 -9.09 7.37
C GLU A 47 12.16 -8.05 7.07
N SER A 48 12.35 -7.10 7.97
CA SER A 48 13.27 -5.97 7.80
C SER A 48 12.90 -5.07 6.62
N ALA A 49 11.65 -5.12 6.17
CA ALA A 49 11.17 -4.27 5.09
C ALA A 49 10.89 -2.85 5.55
N ILE A 50 10.57 -2.69 6.83
CA ILE A 50 10.38 -1.39 7.46
C ILE A 50 11.12 -1.37 8.80
N ALA A 51 11.40 -0.17 9.27
CA ALA A 51 11.99 0.05 10.60
C ALA A 51 11.14 1.10 11.30
N SER A 52 11.23 1.14 12.61
CA SER A 52 10.46 2.10 13.38
C SER A 52 11.36 2.94 14.27
N TYR A 53 10.90 4.13 14.61
CA TYR A 53 11.59 5.01 15.52
C TYR A 53 10.56 5.88 16.26
N TRP A 54 10.93 6.39 17.42
CA TRP A 54 10.07 7.26 18.18
C TRP A 54 10.39 8.71 17.85
N PHE A 55 9.35 9.51 17.72
CA PHE A 55 9.49 10.93 17.42
C PHE A 55 8.54 11.74 18.29
N ASP A 56 9.05 12.81 18.87
CA ASP A 56 8.26 13.70 19.71
C ASP A 56 7.63 14.77 18.83
N ALA A 57 6.30 14.76 18.78
CA ALA A 57 5.56 15.75 18.01
C ALA A 57 5.54 17.09 18.75
N ASP A 58 5.26 18.18 18.01
CA ASP A 58 5.21 19.52 18.55
C ASP A 58 4.21 19.66 19.71
N ASN A 59 3.18 18.83 19.73
CA ASN A 59 2.18 18.85 20.79
C ASN A 59 2.61 18.06 22.03
N GLY A 60 3.85 17.64 22.09
CA GLY A 60 4.38 16.89 23.23
C GLY A 60 4.08 15.41 23.20
N LYS A 61 3.36 14.93 22.20
CA LYS A 61 3.06 13.51 22.09
C LYS A 61 4.17 12.76 21.40
N ARG A 62 4.53 11.62 21.98
CA ARG A 62 5.54 10.75 21.42
C ARG A 62 4.86 9.70 20.56
N ARG A 63 5.31 9.56 19.31
CA ARG A 63 4.71 8.64 18.36
C ARG A 63 5.73 7.76 17.70
N LYS A 64 5.31 6.53 17.41
CA LYS A 64 6.17 5.57 16.74
C LYS A 64 5.96 5.70 15.23
N TYR A 65 7.01 6.15 14.55
CA TYR A 65 6.99 6.29 13.10
C TYR A 65 7.59 5.08 12.43
N TYR A 66 7.14 4.79 11.25
CA TYR A 66 7.64 3.69 10.44
C TYR A 66 8.25 4.26 9.17
N GLN A 67 9.34 3.66 8.74
CA GLN A 67 10.01 4.06 7.51
C GLN A 67 10.36 2.82 6.70
N ILE A 68 10.34 2.96 5.39
CA ILE A 68 10.73 1.87 4.51
C ILE A 68 12.26 1.74 4.50
N THR A 69 12.75 0.51 4.50
CA THR A 69 14.19 0.25 4.45
C THR A 69 14.62 0.05 2.99
N PRO A 70 15.95 0.03 2.72
CA PRO A 70 16.41 -0.33 1.38
C PRO A 70 15.91 -1.69 0.92
N LEU A 71 15.83 -2.66 1.84
CA LEU A 71 15.27 -3.98 1.52
C LEU A 71 13.78 -3.85 1.20
N GLY A 72 13.06 -3.01 1.96
CA GLY A 72 11.64 -2.77 1.70
C GLY A 72 11.40 -2.17 0.33
N LYS A 73 12.29 -1.27 -0.12
CA LYS A 73 12.18 -0.69 -1.46
C LYS A 73 12.36 -1.74 -2.55
N LYS A 74 13.28 -2.67 -2.35
CA LYS A 74 13.47 -3.77 -3.28
C LYS A 74 12.24 -4.67 -3.34
N LEU A 75 11.71 -5.01 -2.17
CA LEU A 75 10.50 -5.83 -2.08
C LEU A 75 9.33 -5.13 -2.75
N LEU A 76 9.23 -3.82 -2.60
CA LEU A 76 8.15 -3.05 -3.22
C LEU A 76 8.23 -3.13 -4.75
N ILE A 77 9.43 -3.01 -5.31
CA ILE A 77 9.62 -3.12 -6.75
C ILE A 77 9.15 -4.49 -7.25
N GLU A 78 9.52 -5.56 -6.54
CA GLU A 78 9.09 -6.91 -6.90
C GLU A 78 7.58 -7.07 -6.80
N LYS A 79 6.99 -6.58 -5.72
CA LYS A 79 5.55 -6.67 -5.52
C LYS A 79 4.78 -5.88 -6.56
N LYS A 80 5.27 -4.72 -6.96
CA LYS A 80 4.65 -3.94 -8.01
C LYS A 80 4.70 -4.68 -9.35
N ARG A 81 5.80 -5.35 -9.63
CA ARG A 81 5.94 -6.14 -10.85
C ARG A 81 4.96 -7.32 -10.85
N GLU A 82 4.87 -8.03 -9.72
CA GLU A 82 3.93 -9.14 -9.57
C GLU A 82 2.50 -8.67 -9.71
N TRP A 83 2.18 -7.54 -9.09
CA TRP A 83 0.85 -6.97 -9.17
C TRP A 83 0.50 -6.58 -10.61
N LYS A 84 1.44 -5.98 -11.33
CA LYS A 84 1.21 -5.60 -12.72
C LYS A 84 0.95 -6.82 -13.59
N THR A 85 1.72 -7.87 -13.41
CA THR A 85 1.54 -9.12 -14.13
C THR A 85 0.16 -9.71 -13.85
N TYR A 86 -0.19 -9.77 -12.58
CA TYR A 86 -1.47 -10.32 -12.15
C TYR A 86 -2.63 -9.49 -12.67
N SER A 87 -2.60 -8.18 -12.49
CA SER A 87 -3.69 -7.30 -12.91
C SER A 87 -3.84 -7.27 -14.42
N ASN A 88 -2.74 -7.33 -15.17
CA ASN A 88 -2.81 -7.42 -16.62
C ASN A 88 -3.51 -8.71 -17.06
N ALA A 89 -3.19 -9.82 -16.39
CA ALA A 89 -3.83 -11.10 -16.70
C ALA A 89 -5.34 -11.06 -16.41
N VAL A 90 -5.69 -10.52 -15.25
CA VAL A 90 -7.10 -10.37 -14.87
C VAL A 90 -7.82 -9.47 -15.87
N ASN A 91 -7.22 -8.33 -16.21
CA ASN A 91 -7.82 -7.39 -17.14
C ASN A 91 -7.99 -7.98 -18.52
N THR A 92 -7.08 -8.84 -18.95
CA THR A 92 -7.20 -9.51 -20.23
C THR A 92 -8.42 -10.42 -20.25
N ILE A 93 -8.67 -11.11 -19.15
CA ILE A 93 -9.79 -12.05 -19.05
C ILE A 93 -11.14 -11.34 -18.92
N ILE A 94 -11.22 -10.34 -18.02
CA ILE A 94 -12.51 -9.68 -17.77
C ILE A 94 -12.74 -8.46 -18.64
N GLY A 95 -11.72 -8.00 -19.36
CA GLY A 95 -11.79 -6.75 -20.09
C GLY A 95 -11.61 -5.57 -19.14
N SER A 96 -10.44 -4.89 -19.21
CA SER A 96 -10.19 -3.75 -18.37
C SER A 96 -11.13 -2.60 -18.71
N VAL A 97 -11.26 -1.63 -17.81
CA VAL A 97 -12.10 -0.46 -18.03
C VAL A 97 -11.73 0.25 -19.32
N SER A 98 -10.43 0.45 -19.58
CA SER A 98 -10.01 1.10 -20.81
C SER A 98 -10.27 0.22 -22.04
N SER A 99 -10.09 -1.08 -21.91
CA SER A 99 -10.40 -2.00 -23.01
C SER A 99 -11.89 -2.02 -23.29
N ILE A 100 -12.70 -2.01 -22.26
CA ILE A 100 -14.14 -1.97 -22.41
C ILE A 100 -14.54 -0.73 -23.17
N THR A 101 -13.95 0.40 -22.85
CA THR A 101 -14.24 1.64 -23.55
C THR A 101 -13.81 1.55 -25.01
N ALA A 102 -12.66 0.94 -25.28
CA ALA A 102 -12.11 0.88 -26.59
C ALA A 102 -12.92 0.01 -27.55
N PHE A 103 -13.40 -1.13 -27.09
CA PHE A 103 -14.15 -2.00 -27.97
C PHE A 103 -15.50 -2.38 -27.45
N ARG A 104 -16.09 -1.46 -26.77
CA ARG A 104 -17.40 -1.67 -26.30
C ARG A 104 -18.32 -1.98 -27.43
N GLY A 105 -19.14 -2.94 -27.22
CA GLY A 105 -20.03 -3.36 -28.27
C GLY A 105 -19.42 -4.35 -29.21
N ALA A 106 -18.10 -4.49 -29.20
CA ALA A 106 -17.46 -5.47 -30.04
C ALA A 106 -17.08 -6.69 -29.22
N CYS A 107 -16.67 -6.44 -28.00
CA CYS A 107 -16.09 -7.51 -27.23
C CYS A 107 -17.08 -8.36 -26.50
N TYR A 108 -18.21 -7.86 -26.30
CA TYR A 108 -19.15 -8.53 -25.50
C TYR A 108 -20.18 -9.30 -26.18
N GLU A 109 -20.21 -9.21 -27.42
CA GLU A 109 -21.20 -9.90 -28.17
C GLU A 109 -20.96 -11.32 -28.39
#